data_0b699575ac8b6394a53a97186e16174b
#
_entry.id   0b699575ac8b6394a53a97186e16174b
#
_cell.length_a   1.000
_cell.length_b   1.000
_cell.length_c   1.000
_cell.angle_alpha   90.00
_cell.angle_beta   90.00
_cell.angle_gamma   90.00
#
_symmetry.space_group_name_H-M   'P 1'
#
loop_
_entity.id
_entity.type
_entity.pdbx_description
1 polymer ?
#
loop_
_entity_poly.entity_id
_entity_poly.type
_entity_poly.pdbx_seq_one_letter_code
_entity_poly.pdbx_strand_id
1 'polypeptide(L)'
;MAEKKQALLLFCKPPVPGLVKTRLTIERGGFLSPEQAAELFRRCLYDVSEMCMQALLSMQADNDALVAEDPSVDKITYDFFVSTTPADNVELMRETYDALGKWPMEIHYITDKGATFDDHFDDAFKQIFDMGYEHIVSVGGDVPTMPITHISQAFQWLDYFQDLGTPGFVQAPCQECGTSLVGFSYNTPINHQGVYYNLTGKPALDAYV
;
A
#
# COMPACT_ATOMS: atom_id res chain seq x y z
N MET A 1 5.49 -27.61 6.55
CA MET A 1 4.90 -26.44 5.88
C MET A 1 4.79 -25.32 6.89
N ALA A 2 5.38 -24.19 6.64
CA ALA A 2 5.06 -22.96 7.35
C ALA A 2 3.85 -22.31 6.67
N GLU A 3 3.01 -21.62 7.43
CA GLU A 3 1.98 -20.75 6.91
C GLU A 3 2.54 -19.34 7.00
N LYS A 4 2.73 -18.72 5.84
CA LYS A 4 3.28 -17.38 5.70
C LYS A 4 2.16 -16.40 5.39
N LYS A 5 2.31 -15.16 5.84
CA LYS A 5 1.36 -14.08 5.54
C LYS A 5 2.07 -12.92 4.88
N GLN A 6 1.47 -12.41 3.82
CA GLN A 6 1.96 -11.25 3.10
C GLN A 6 0.83 -10.23 2.98
N ALA A 7 1.13 -8.94 3.14
CA ALA A 7 0.15 -7.87 3.15
C ALA A 7 0.40 -6.85 2.05
N LEU A 8 -0.66 -6.44 1.36
CA LEU A 8 -0.66 -5.25 0.53
C LEU A 8 -1.36 -4.13 1.28
N LEU A 9 -0.64 -3.04 1.50
CA LEU A 9 -1.11 -1.87 2.23
C LEU A 9 -1.43 -0.73 1.27
N LEU A 10 -2.68 -0.29 1.26
CA LEU A 10 -3.09 0.96 0.66
C LEU A 10 -3.07 2.04 1.73
N PHE A 11 -2.08 2.95 1.64
CA PHE A 11 -1.92 4.04 2.58
C PHE A 11 -2.52 5.32 1.98
N CYS A 12 -3.68 5.78 2.51
CA CYS A 12 -4.40 6.88 1.88
C CYS A 12 -5.33 7.63 2.85
N LYS A 13 -5.72 8.84 2.45
CA LYS A 13 -6.76 9.61 3.11
C LYS A 13 -8.13 9.29 2.50
N PRO A 14 -9.24 9.47 3.22
CA PRO A 14 -10.57 9.35 2.63
C PRO A 14 -10.80 10.45 1.57
N PRO A 15 -11.62 10.19 0.55
CA PRO A 15 -11.88 11.11 -0.56
C PRO A 15 -12.82 12.28 -0.15
N VAL A 16 -12.31 13.15 0.71
CA VAL A 16 -13.06 14.32 1.22
C VAL A 16 -12.64 15.59 0.47
N PRO A 17 -13.60 16.43 0.05
CA PRO A 17 -13.32 17.73 -0.55
C PRO A 17 -12.37 18.57 0.32
N GLY A 18 -11.33 19.13 -0.29
CA GLY A 18 -10.30 19.93 0.39
C GLY A 18 -9.23 19.12 1.14
N LEU A 19 -9.40 17.80 1.29
CA LEU A 19 -8.42 16.93 1.97
C LEU A 19 -7.49 16.22 0.98
N VAL A 20 -7.99 15.88 -0.22
CA VAL A 20 -7.27 15.11 -1.24
C VAL A 20 -7.15 15.89 -2.55
N LYS A 21 -6.08 15.62 -3.30
CA LYS A 21 -5.82 16.22 -4.62
C LYS A 21 -5.95 17.75 -4.66
N THR A 22 -5.65 18.40 -3.56
CA THR A 22 -5.79 19.88 -3.43
C THR A 22 -4.96 20.64 -4.46
N ARG A 23 -3.86 20.10 -4.97
CA ARG A 23 -3.05 20.69 -6.02
C ARG A 23 -3.80 20.83 -7.37
N LEU A 24 -4.87 20.03 -7.57
CA LEU A 24 -5.70 20.07 -8.78
C LEU A 24 -6.85 21.08 -8.68
N THR A 25 -7.07 21.68 -7.50
CA THR A 25 -8.19 22.61 -7.28
C THR A 25 -7.87 24.02 -7.78
N ILE A 26 -8.92 24.73 -8.18
CA ILE A 26 -8.86 26.13 -8.64
C ILE A 26 -8.15 27.02 -7.61
N GLU A 27 -8.38 26.78 -6.32
CA GLU A 27 -7.78 27.51 -5.21
C GLU A 27 -6.24 27.38 -5.15
N ARG A 28 -5.70 26.35 -5.79
CA ARG A 28 -4.27 26.08 -5.87
C ARG A 28 -3.72 26.21 -7.29
N GLY A 29 -4.48 26.83 -8.21
CA GLY A 29 -4.09 27.04 -9.60
C GLY A 29 -4.39 25.87 -10.54
N GLY A 30 -5.14 24.87 -10.09
CA GLY A 30 -5.66 23.79 -10.92
C GLY A 30 -6.98 24.14 -11.60
N PHE A 31 -7.75 23.12 -12.00
CA PHE A 31 -8.97 23.28 -12.81
C PHE A 31 -10.22 22.68 -12.17
N LEU A 32 -10.10 21.99 -11.05
CA LEU A 32 -11.20 21.26 -10.42
C LEU A 32 -11.75 22.01 -9.21
N SER A 33 -13.04 21.83 -8.92
CA SER A 33 -13.55 22.16 -7.59
C SER A 33 -13.03 21.15 -6.54
N PRO A 34 -13.05 21.48 -5.23
CA PRO A 34 -12.70 20.52 -4.19
C PRO A 34 -13.50 19.21 -4.28
N GLU A 35 -14.81 19.29 -4.61
CA GLU A 35 -15.69 18.12 -4.78
C GLU A 35 -15.29 17.28 -5.99
N GLN A 36 -14.95 17.93 -7.11
CA GLN A 36 -14.47 17.23 -8.30
C GLN A 36 -13.13 16.56 -8.06
N ALA A 37 -12.22 17.19 -7.31
CA ALA A 37 -10.93 16.64 -6.96
C ALA A 37 -11.09 15.41 -6.03
N ALA A 38 -12.01 15.47 -5.06
CA ALA A 38 -12.33 14.34 -4.19
C ALA A 38 -12.99 13.19 -4.95
N GLU A 39 -13.90 13.48 -5.87
CA GLU A 39 -14.54 12.47 -6.73
C GLU A 39 -13.53 11.79 -7.66
N LEU A 40 -12.63 12.55 -8.27
CA LEU A 40 -11.54 12.00 -9.07
C LEU A 40 -10.68 11.04 -8.23
N PHE A 41 -10.29 11.48 -7.04
CA PHE A 41 -9.49 10.64 -6.14
C PHE A 41 -10.25 9.39 -5.72
N ARG A 42 -11.55 9.48 -5.42
CA ARG A 42 -12.38 8.34 -5.08
C ARG A 42 -12.39 7.28 -6.17
N ARG A 43 -12.47 7.69 -7.43
CA ARG A 43 -12.41 6.76 -8.57
C ARG A 43 -11.03 6.14 -8.73
N CYS A 44 -9.97 6.93 -8.61
CA CYS A 44 -8.60 6.38 -8.59
C CYS A 44 -8.41 5.36 -7.46
N LEU A 45 -8.94 5.67 -6.27
CA LEU A 45 -8.87 4.79 -5.11
C LEU A 45 -9.55 3.43 -5.39
N TYR A 46 -10.72 3.44 -6.04
CA TYR A 46 -11.42 2.22 -6.41
C TYR A 46 -10.63 1.40 -7.44
N ASP A 47 -10.15 2.05 -8.51
CA ASP A 47 -9.39 1.39 -9.57
C ASP A 47 -8.09 0.77 -9.02
N VAL A 48 -7.37 1.50 -8.15
CA VAL A 48 -6.16 0.99 -7.49
C VAL A 48 -6.48 -0.17 -6.57
N SER A 49 -7.55 -0.09 -5.78
CA SER A 49 -7.94 -1.16 -4.86
C SER A 49 -8.31 -2.43 -5.61
N GLU A 50 -9.09 -2.31 -6.69
CA GLU A 50 -9.45 -3.46 -7.52
C GLU A 50 -8.22 -4.09 -8.17
N MET A 51 -7.33 -3.28 -8.72
CA MET A 51 -6.04 -3.72 -9.27
C MET A 51 -5.20 -4.46 -8.23
N CYS A 52 -5.09 -3.93 -7.01
CA CYS A 52 -4.36 -4.55 -5.91
C CYS A 52 -4.97 -5.90 -5.53
N MET A 53 -6.28 -5.97 -5.35
CA MET A 53 -6.97 -7.21 -5.02
C MET A 53 -6.85 -8.26 -6.12
N GLN A 54 -6.91 -7.86 -7.39
CA GLN A 54 -6.70 -8.78 -8.52
C GLN A 54 -5.28 -9.35 -8.52
N ALA A 55 -4.26 -8.53 -8.20
CA ALA A 55 -2.89 -9.02 -8.04
C ALA A 55 -2.80 -10.08 -6.94
N LEU A 56 -3.35 -9.79 -5.75
CA LEU A 56 -3.32 -10.71 -4.61
C LEU A 56 -4.07 -12.00 -4.88
N LEU A 57 -5.25 -11.94 -5.50
CA LEU A 57 -6.03 -13.12 -5.87
C LEU A 57 -5.30 -14.00 -6.89
N SER A 58 -4.62 -13.40 -7.87
CA SER A 58 -3.81 -14.15 -8.82
C SER A 58 -2.65 -14.85 -8.12
N MET A 59 -1.93 -14.15 -7.25
CA MET A 59 -0.81 -14.72 -6.49
C MET A 59 -1.27 -15.83 -5.53
N GLN A 60 -2.45 -15.66 -4.89
CA GLN A 60 -3.05 -16.68 -4.04
C GLN A 60 -3.35 -17.95 -4.84
N ALA A 61 -3.98 -17.80 -6.02
CA ALA A 61 -4.31 -18.94 -6.88
C ALA A 61 -3.05 -19.68 -7.38
N ASP A 62 -2.00 -18.93 -7.72
CA ASP A 62 -0.71 -19.51 -8.14
C ASP A 62 -0.06 -20.29 -6.98
N ASN A 63 -0.04 -19.74 -5.76
CA ASN A 63 0.49 -20.44 -4.59
C ASN A 63 -0.33 -21.67 -4.23
N ASP A 64 -1.66 -21.58 -4.25
CA ASP A 64 -2.54 -22.71 -3.96
C ASP A 64 -2.33 -23.87 -4.98
N ALA A 65 -2.09 -23.55 -6.24
CA ALA A 65 -1.76 -24.54 -7.27
C ALA A 65 -0.40 -25.21 -6.99
N LEU A 66 0.62 -24.44 -6.65
CA LEU A 66 1.95 -24.96 -6.30
C LEU A 66 1.90 -25.88 -5.08
N VAL A 67 1.19 -25.48 -4.02
CA VAL A 67 1.00 -26.29 -2.79
C VAL A 67 0.23 -27.57 -3.09
N ALA A 68 -0.72 -27.54 -4.04
CA ALA A 68 -1.46 -28.74 -4.46
C ALA A 68 -0.58 -29.74 -5.21
N GLU A 69 0.38 -29.26 -6.01
CA GLU A 69 1.33 -30.07 -6.75
C GLU A 69 2.46 -30.61 -5.84
N ASP A 70 2.99 -29.74 -4.98
CA ASP A 70 4.07 -30.08 -4.04
C ASP A 70 3.72 -29.59 -2.61
N PRO A 71 3.25 -30.50 -1.73
CA PRO A 71 2.94 -30.15 -0.35
C PRO A 71 4.13 -29.70 0.50
N SER A 72 5.36 -29.72 0.00
CA SER A 72 6.52 -29.16 0.71
C SER A 72 6.65 -27.65 0.53
N VAL A 73 5.95 -27.06 -0.45
CA VAL A 73 5.89 -25.61 -0.66
C VAL A 73 5.14 -24.95 0.48
N ASP A 74 5.63 -23.80 0.92
CA ASP A 74 4.97 -23.02 1.97
C ASP A 74 3.66 -22.43 1.46
N LYS A 75 2.63 -22.53 2.28
CA LYS A 75 1.34 -21.89 2.01
C LYS A 75 1.44 -20.41 2.36
N ILE A 76 1.14 -19.56 1.39
CA ILE A 76 1.13 -18.10 1.56
C ILE A 76 -0.31 -17.60 1.55
N THR A 77 -0.66 -16.75 2.49
CA THR A 77 -1.92 -16.00 2.51
C THR A 77 -1.64 -14.53 2.22
N TYR A 78 -2.42 -13.96 1.31
CA TYR A 78 -2.30 -12.56 0.90
C TYR A 78 -3.52 -11.77 1.39
N ASP A 79 -3.30 -10.71 2.15
CA ASP A 79 -4.35 -9.87 2.70
C ASP A 79 -4.22 -8.41 2.24
N PHE A 80 -5.37 -7.74 2.07
CA PHE A 80 -5.45 -6.36 1.64
C PHE A 80 -5.80 -5.44 2.81
N PHE A 81 -4.92 -4.48 3.09
CA PHE A 81 -5.05 -3.50 4.16
C PHE A 81 -5.28 -2.09 3.62
N VAL A 82 -6.12 -1.35 4.30
CA VAL A 82 -6.29 0.10 4.11
C VAL A 82 -5.94 0.80 5.41
N SER A 83 -4.93 1.68 5.39
CA SER A 83 -4.58 2.53 6.52
C SER A 83 -5.01 3.96 6.29
N THR A 84 -5.61 4.58 7.29
CA THR A 84 -6.03 5.98 7.23
C THR A 84 -5.98 6.64 8.60
N THR A 85 -5.78 7.96 8.61
CA THR A 85 -5.71 8.80 9.80
C THR A 85 -6.57 10.07 9.64
N PRO A 86 -7.09 10.66 10.72
CA PRO A 86 -7.22 10.12 12.08
C PRO A 86 -8.21 8.95 12.17
N ALA A 87 -8.34 8.36 13.37
CA ALA A 87 -9.19 7.18 13.60
C ALA A 87 -10.65 7.36 13.11
N ASP A 88 -11.20 8.57 13.22
CA ASP A 88 -12.55 8.88 12.75
C ASP A 88 -12.72 8.71 11.22
N ASN A 89 -11.63 8.79 10.47
CA ASN A 89 -11.64 8.57 9.03
C ASN A 89 -11.82 7.11 8.63
N VAL A 90 -11.66 6.15 9.53
CA VAL A 90 -11.85 4.72 9.23
C VAL A 90 -13.29 4.44 8.84
N GLU A 91 -14.26 4.97 9.60
CA GLU A 91 -15.68 4.77 9.26
C GLU A 91 -16.02 5.43 7.92
N LEU A 92 -15.54 6.64 7.67
CA LEU A 92 -15.72 7.29 6.38
C LEU A 92 -15.07 6.50 5.22
N MET A 93 -13.92 5.87 5.49
CA MET A 93 -13.28 5.00 4.50
C MET A 93 -14.10 3.74 4.26
N ARG A 94 -14.64 3.09 5.32
CA ARG A 94 -15.57 1.95 5.19
C ARG A 94 -16.80 2.32 4.36
N GLU A 95 -17.46 3.43 4.70
CA GLU A 95 -18.61 3.94 3.93
C GLU A 95 -18.24 4.18 2.46
N THR A 96 -17.03 4.70 2.20
CA THR A 96 -16.54 4.92 0.84
C THR A 96 -16.44 3.61 0.05
N TYR A 97 -15.89 2.55 0.64
CA TYR A 97 -15.78 1.25 -0.02
C TYR A 97 -17.13 0.53 -0.10
N ASP A 98 -17.95 0.60 0.95
CA ASP A 98 -19.27 -0.02 0.99
C ASP A 98 -20.25 0.57 -0.04
N ALA A 99 -20.09 1.86 -0.36
CA ALA A 99 -20.87 2.54 -1.39
C ALA A 99 -20.74 1.92 -2.79
N LEU A 100 -19.62 1.24 -3.08
CA LEU A 100 -19.43 0.53 -4.35
C LEU A 100 -19.99 -0.89 -4.34
N GLY A 101 -20.32 -1.43 -3.17
CA GLY A 101 -20.88 -2.76 -3.00
C GLY A 101 -19.81 -3.78 -2.56
N LYS A 102 -19.91 -5.00 -3.09
CA LYS A 102 -19.10 -6.13 -2.63
C LYS A 102 -17.76 -6.18 -3.35
N TRP A 103 -16.69 -6.16 -2.58
CA TRP A 103 -15.33 -6.33 -3.04
C TRP A 103 -14.93 -7.82 -3.17
N PRO A 104 -13.96 -8.14 -4.05
CA PRO A 104 -13.55 -9.54 -4.27
C PRO A 104 -12.76 -10.15 -3.12
N MET A 105 -12.19 -9.31 -2.23
CA MET A 105 -11.47 -9.70 -1.02
C MET A 105 -11.99 -8.93 0.18
N GLU A 106 -11.73 -9.45 1.38
CA GLU A 106 -11.92 -8.71 2.62
C GLU A 106 -10.95 -7.53 2.70
N ILE A 107 -11.43 -6.39 3.20
CA ILE A 107 -10.62 -5.19 3.43
C ILE A 107 -10.34 -5.08 4.93
N HIS A 108 -9.07 -5.18 5.31
CA HIS A 108 -8.65 -4.96 6.68
C HIS A 108 -8.33 -3.49 6.90
N TYR A 109 -9.07 -2.84 7.77
CA TYR A 109 -8.86 -1.43 8.08
C TYR A 109 -8.02 -1.26 9.33
N ILE A 110 -6.97 -0.45 9.24
CA ILE A 110 -6.15 -0.04 10.37
C ILE A 110 -6.11 1.48 10.47
N THR A 111 -5.83 1.98 11.68
CA THR A 111 -5.59 3.40 11.93
C THR A 111 -4.13 3.58 12.26
N ASP A 112 -3.45 4.42 11.51
CA ASP A 112 -2.08 4.81 11.78
C ASP A 112 -2.01 6.00 12.72
N LYS A 113 -0.89 6.15 13.44
CA LYS A 113 -0.66 7.16 14.46
C LYS A 113 0.69 7.83 14.23
N GLY A 114 0.75 9.12 14.56
CA GLY A 114 1.99 9.88 14.47
C GLY A 114 1.75 11.39 14.48
N ALA A 115 2.83 12.14 14.41
CA ALA A 115 2.81 13.60 14.28
C ALA A 115 3.10 14.04 12.82
N THR A 116 3.77 13.19 12.06
CA THR A 116 4.17 13.45 10.67
C THR A 116 3.67 12.33 9.78
N PHE A 117 3.71 12.55 8.45
CA PHE A 117 3.40 11.49 7.49
C PHE A 117 4.32 10.27 7.69
N ASP A 118 5.60 10.52 7.92
CA ASP A 118 6.59 9.45 8.10
C ASP A 118 6.28 8.61 9.34
N ASP A 119 5.90 9.24 10.47
CA ASP A 119 5.46 8.53 11.68
C ASP A 119 4.23 7.66 11.42
N HIS A 120 3.23 8.21 10.71
CA HIS A 120 2.01 7.50 10.35
C HIS A 120 2.32 6.27 9.49
N PHE A 121 3.25 6.43 8.54
CA PHE A 121 3.65 5.36 7.64
C PHE A 121 4.41 4.26 8.38
N ASP A 122 5.37 4.64 9.25
CA ASP A 122 6.09 3.71 10.14
C ASP A 122 5.12 2.91 11.04
N ASP A 123 4.13 3.60 11.64
CA ASP A 123 3.15 2.96 12.52
C ASP A 123 2.26 1.96 11.77
N ALA A 124 1.83 2.29 10.54
CA ALA A 124 1.05 1.38 9.72
C ALA A 124 1.81 0.09 9.40
N PHE A 125 3.07 0.18 9.00
CA PHE A 125 3.93 -0.98 8.75
C PHE A 125 4.13 -1.80 10.03
N LYS A 126 4.44 -1.11 11.15
CA LYS A 126 4.63 -1.76 12.42
C LYS A 126 3.40 -2.56 12.86
N GLN A 127 2.20 -2.00 12.76
CA GLN A 127 0.96 -2.70 13.12
C GLN A 127 0.80 -4.00 12.34
N ILE A 128 1.04 -3.99 11.02
CA ILE A 128 0.90 -5.16 10.17
C ILE A 128 1.99 -6.21 10.47
N PHE A 129 3.24 -5.79 10.68
CA PHE A 129 4.30 -6.71 11.10
C PHE A 129 4.01 -7.34 12.48
N ASP A 130 3.47 -6.58 13.43
CA ASP A 130 3.07 -7.08 14.75
C ASP A 130 1.92 -8.12 14.66
N MET A 131 1.13 -8.14 13.57
CA MET A 131 0.14 -9.18 13.27
C MET A 131 0.76 -10.45 12.65
N GLY A 132 2.08 -10.48 12.46
CA GLY A 132 2.83 -11.65 11.97
C GLY A 132 2.93 -11.76 10.45
N TYR A 133 2.77 -10.68 9.72
CA TYR A 133 3.04 -10.64 8.28
C TYR A 133 4.55 -10.60 8.03
N GLU A 134 5.02 -11.35 7.04
CA GLU A 134 6.45 -11.43 6.71
C GLU A 134 6.90 -10.36 5.73
N HIS A 135 6.02 -10.02 4.78
CA HIS A 135 6.25 -8.99 3.78
C HIS A 135 5.07 -8.03 3.71
N ILE A 136 5.38 -6.75 3.53
CA ILE A 136 4.38 -5.71 3.28
C ILE A 136 4.81 -4.95 2.03
N VAL A 137 3.89 -4.83 1.08
CA VAL A 137 4.03 -3.94 -0.08
C VAL A 137 2.99 -2.84 0.06
N SER A 138 3.42 -1.58 0.06
CA SER A 138 2.54 -0.41 0.11
C SER A 138 2.45 0.29 -1.24
N VAL A 139 1.24 0.69 -1.60
CA VAL A 139 0.90 1.38 -2.84
C VAL A 139 0.13 2.66 -2.54
N GLY A 140 0.38 3.73 -3.30
CA GLY A 140 -0.40 4.96 -3.21
C GLY A 140 -1.80 4.81 -3.84
N GLY A 141 -2.83 5.37 -3.22
CA GLY A 141 -4.22 5.31 -3.70
C GLY A 141 -4.53 6.12 -4.97
N ASP A 142 -3.52 6.64 -5.65
CA ASP A 142 -3.65 7.55 -6.80
C ASP A 142 -2.81 7.16 -8.02
N VAL A 143 -2.42 5.91 -8.11
CA VAL A 143 -1.62 5.34 -9.19
C VAL A 143 -2.38 4.27 -10.01
N PRO A 144 -3.54 4.59 -10.59
CA PRO A 144 -4.40 3.60 -11.27
C PRO A 144 -3.79 3.01 -12.53
N THR A 145 -2.68 3.57 -13.01
CA THR A 145 -1.96 3.11 -14.21
C THR A 145 -0.78 2.18 -13.90
N MET A 146 -0.55 1.85 -12.63
CA MET A 146 0.53 0.94 -12.26
C MET A 146 0.22 -0.48 -12.76
N PRO A 147 1.16 -1.15 -13.45
CA PRO A 147 0.94 -2.53 -13.87
C PRO A 147 0.79 -3.47 -12.67
N ILE A 148 -0.19 -4.37 -12.74
CA ILE A 148 -0.43 -5.42 -11.71
C ILE A 148 0.86 -6.22 -11.44
N THR A 149 1.65 -6.47 -12.47
CA THR A 149 2.91 -7.21 -12.37
C THR A 149 3.94 -6.55 -11.45
N HIS A 150 3.87 -5.23 -11.21
CA HIS A 150 4.78 -4.58 -10.27
C HIS A 150 4.51 -5.03 -8.83
N ILE A 151 3.26 -5.31 -8.48
CA ILE A 151 2.89 -5.83 -7.15
C ILE A 151 3.44 -7.25 -6.97
N SER A 152 3.17 -8.14 -7.92
CA SER A 152 3.65 -9.52 -7.84
C SER A 152 5.18 -9.60 -7.86
N GLN A 153 5.86 -8.81 -8.69
CA GLN A 153 7.32 -8.72 -8.71
C GLN A 153 7.90 -8.21 -7.38
N ALA A 154 7.23 -7.24 -6.74
CA ALA A 154 7.68 -6.73 -5.44
C ALA A 154 7.70 -7.85 -4.38
N PHE A 155 6.63 -8.63 -4.27
CA PHE A 155 6.59 -9.77 -3.36
C PHE A 155 7.62 -10.85 -3.73
N GLN A 156 7.76 -11.19 -5.03
CA GLN A 156 8.76 -12.16 -5.49
C GLN A 156 10.20 -11.74 -5.11
N TRP A 157 10.53 -10.45 -5.21
CA TRP A 157 11.83 -9.95 -4.78
C TRP A 157 12.00 -10.00 -3.27
N LEU A 158 10.96 -9.72 -2.48
CA LEU A 158 11.03 -9.83 -1.02
C LEU A 158 11.22 -11.29 -0.58
N ASP A 159 10.49 -12.24 -1.19
CA ASP A 159 10.69 -13.67 -0.98
C ASP A 159 12.13 -14.11 -1.34
N TYR A 160 12.65 -13.63 -2.47
CA TYR A 160 14.03 -13.92 -2.90
C TYR A 160 15.08 -13.42 -1.88
N PHE A 161 14.92 -12.19 -1.35
CA PHE A 161 15.81 -11.69 -0.31
C PHE A 161 15.69 -12.50 0.97
N GLN A 162 14.52 -12.93 1.35
CA GLN A 162 14.31 -13.79 2.51
C GLN A 162 15.00 -15.14 2.34
N ASP A 163 14.91 -15.76 1.18
CA ASP A 163 15.61 -17.02 0.86
C ASP A 163 17.13 -16.88 0.93
N LEU A 164 17.65 -15.70 0.63
CA LEU A 164 19.07 -15.37 0.81
C LEU A 164 19.45 -15.05 2.28
N GLY A 165 18.47 -15.00 3.20
CA GLY A 165 18.68 -14.62 4.59
C GLY A 165 19.03 -13.13 4.77
N THR A 166 18.65 -12.27 3.84
CA THR A 166 18.93 -10.83 3.87
C THR A 166 17.65 -10.02 4.10
N PRO A 167 17.75 -8.83 4.73
CA PRO A 167 16.63 -7.90 4.77
C PRO A 167 16.17 -7.51 3.35
N GLY A 168 14.85 -7.53 3.13
CA GLY A 168 14.26 -7.22 1.83
C GLY A 168 13.71 -5.79 1.76
N PHE A 169 14.14 -5.05 0.75
CA PHE A 169 13.58 -3.75 0.39
C PHE A 169 13.38 -3.67 -1.12
N VAL A 170 12.21 -3.19 -1.52
CA VAL A 170 11.87 -2.93 -2.92
C VAL A 170 11.18 -1.58 -3.06
N GLN A 171 11.40 -0.90 -4.18
CA GLN A 171 10.68 0.33 -4.51
C GLN A 171 10.48 0.44 -6.02
N ALA A 172 9.37 1.07 -6.41
CA ALA A 172 9.11 1.44 -7.79
C ALA A 172 9.13 2.97 -7.93
N PRO A 173 10.00 3.51 -8.78
CA PRO A 173 10.08 4.95 -9.00
C PRO A 173 8.83 5.47 -9.73
N CYS A 174 8.46 6.72 -9.44
CA CYS A 174 7.45 7.44 -10.20
C CYS A 174 7.96 8.84 -10.62
N GLN A 175 7.07 9.66 -11.16
CA GLN A 175 7.42 11.02 -11.56
C GLN A 175 7.95 11.84 -10.37
N GLU A 176 8.77 12.84 -10.66
CA GLU A 176 9.39 13.75 -9.69
C GLU A 176 10.27 13.03 -8.65
N CYS A 177 10.86 11.89 -9.02
CA CYS A 177 11.69 11.07 -8.13
C CYS A 177 10.97 10.64 -6.85
N GLY A 178 9.64 10.48 -6.92
CA GLY A 178 8.84 9.85 -5.88
C GLY A 178 8.84 8.32 -6.00
N THR A 179 8.13 7.67 -5.08
CA THR A 179 7.88 6.23 -5.10
C THR A 179 6.40 5.96 -5.23
N SER A 180 6.01 5.08 -6.16
CA SER A 180 4.62 4.64 -6.33
C SER A 180 4.30 3.35 -5.55
N LEU A 181 5.35 2.59 -5.24
CA LEU A 181 5.30 1.36 -4.47
C LEU A 181 6.58 1.26 -3.64
N VAL A 182 6.43 0.83 -2.40
CA VAL A 182 7.55 0.39 -1.55
C VAL A 182 7.17 -0.90 -0.85
N GLY A 183 8.16 -1.77 -0.62
CA GLY A 183 7.92 -3.01 0.10
C GLY A 183 9.10 -3.38 0.99
N PHE A 184 8.78 -4.03 2.11
CA PHE A 184 9.75 -4.43 3.12
C PHE A 184 9.44 -5.83 3.65
N SER A 185 10.51 -6.56 4.01
CA SER A 185 10.44 -7.74 4.85
C SER A 185 10.46 -7.36 6.33
N TYR A 186 9.87 -8.20 7.19
CA TYR A 186 9.76 -7.95 8.63
C TYR A 186 11.11 -7.74 9.35
N ASN A 187 12.19 -8.27 8.80
CA ASN A 187 13.56 -8.15 9.32
C ASN A 187 14.33 -6.95 8.76
N THR A 188 13.69 -6.13 7.94
CA THR A 188 14.30 -4.91 7.40
C THR A 188 14.22 -3.81 8.45
N PRO A 189 15.35 -3.16 8.82
CA PRO A 189 15.31 -2.02 9.72
C PRO A 189 14.66 -0.83 9.00
N ILE A 190 13.39 -0.57 9.31
CA ILE A 190 12.61 0.50 8.67
C ILE A 190 12.69 1.76 9.50
N ASN A 191 12.98 2.88 8.85
CA ASN A 191 12.86 4.22 9.40
C ASN A 191 12.53 5.18 8.27
N HIS A 192 11.29 5.65 8.22
CA HIS A 192 10.84 6.60 7.19
C HIS A 192 11.11 8.08 7.55
N GLN A 193 11.77 8.35 8.69
CA GLN A 193 11.99 9.72 9.15
C GLN A 193 12.77 10.57 8.14
N GLY A 194 12.11 11.61 7.62
CA GLY A 194 12.67 12.52 6.64
C GLY A 194 12.55 12.09 5.19
N VAL A 195 11.99 10.92 4.90
CA VAL A 195 11.83 10.40 3.53
C VAL A 195 10.77 11.19 2.76
N TYR A 196 9.54 11.20 3.23
CA TYR A 196 8.42 11.79 2.47
C TYR A 196 8.27 13.30 2.67
N TYR A 197 8.73 13.85 3.79
CA TYR A 197 8.74 15.30 4.00
C TYR A 197 9.99 16.00 3.47
N ASN A 198 10.86 15.25 2.81
CA ASN A 198 12.08 15.80 2.19
C ASN A 198 12.95 16.61 3.18
N LEU A 199 12.99 16.20 4.44
CA LEU A 199 13.78 16.88 5.49
C LEU A 199 15.29 16.85 5.17
N THR A 200 15.73 15.86 4.40
CA THR A 200 17.12 15.71 3.96
C THR A 200 17.45 16.49 2.69
N GLY A 201 16.45 17.12 2.03
CA GLY A 201 16.60 17.75 0.73
C GLY A 201 16.69 16.75 -0.44
N LYS A 202 16.48 15.46 -0.18
CA LYS A 202 16.48 14.40 -1.21
C LYS A 202 15.04 14.00 -1.55
N PRO A 203 14.74 13.66 -2.82
CA PRO A 203 13.48 13.01 -3.17
C PRO A 203 13.28 11.69 -2.43
N ALA A 204 12.04 11.24 -2.26
CA ALA A 204 11.73 10.00 -1.54
C ALA A 204 12.48 8.78 -2.13
N LEU A 205 12.61 8.69 -3.45
CA LEU A 205 13.35 7.62 -4.12
C LEU A 205 14.80 7.53 -3.66
N ASP A 206 15.48 8.68 -3.54
CA ASP A 206 16.90 8.75 -3.17
C ASP A 206 17.11 8.70 -1.65
N ALA A 207 16.07 9.02 -0.88
CA ALA A 207 16.14 9.03 0.58
C ALA A 207 16.17 7.63 1.20
N TYR A 208 15.69 6.62 0.45
CA TYR A 208 15.77 5.21 0.84
C TYR A 208 17.14 4.55 0.55
N VAL A 209 18.01 5.22 -0.17
CA VAL A 209 19.37 4.78 -0.53
C VAL A 209 20.39 5.58 0.27
#